data_ab54e9781dc6089513cba343ee1a43ee
#
_entry.id   ab54e9781dc6089513cba343ee1a43ee
#
_cell.length_a   1.000
_cell.length_b   1.000
_cell.length_c   1.000
_cell.angle_alpha   90.00
_cell.angle_beta   90.00
_cell.angle_gamma   90.00
#
_symmetry.space_group_name_H-M   'P 1'
#
loop_
_entity.id
_entity.type
_entity.pdbx_description
1 polymer ?
#
loop_
_entity_poly.entity_id
_entity_poly.type
_entity_poly.pdbx_seq_one_letter_code
_entity_poly.pdbx_strand_id
1 'polypeptide(L)'
;TMLFADNFVMIKVKDQQNLRELFNRQDINIHYYNDNYVLATSENLNEDMILLDKNSFVDNELYFIVYCDKSEQANYIETEKENLEVLFTDGEYLIVKPLSINLKPAKNDGMLAVYNKTAKLAKPTRDFPIVTEEDVTVKELMNQVDIENLTATVQHLQDYERRQYNTTQAEEAAQWLYTQFED
;
A
#
# COMPACT_ATOMS: atom_id res chain seq x y z
N THR A 1 -34.45 -8.47 -0.63
CA THR A 1 -33.10 -8.75 -0.14
C THR A 1 -32.77 -7.65 0.84
N MET A 2 -32.79 -7.96 2.14
CA MET A 2 -32.27 -7.03 3.16
C MET A 2 -30.78 -6.95 2.89
N LEU A 3 -30.27 -5.82 2.49
CA LEU A 3 -28.87 -5.49 2.52
C LEU A 3 -28.50 -5.37 4.01
N PHE A 4 -27.91 -6.41 4.57
CA PHE A 4 -27.24 -6.26 5.85
C PHE A 4 -26.03 -5.37 5.58
N ALA A 5 -26.00 -4.25 6.24
CA ALA A 5 -24.86 -3.37 6.18
C ALA A 5 -23.76 -3.97 7.06
N ASP A 6 -22.63 -4.28 6.46
CA ASP A 6 -21.50 -4.91 7.14
C ASP A 6 -20.72 -3.88 7.96
N ASN A 7 -20.09 -4.30 9.02
CA ASN A 7 -19.17 -3.47 9.79
C ASN A 7 -17.86 -3.29 9.02
N PHE A 8 -17.36 -2.09 8.91
CA PHE A 8 -16.01 -1.82 8.40
C PHE A 8 -15.00 -2.01 9.53
N VAL A 9 -14.05 -2.87 9.32
CA VAL A 9 -13.11 -3.32 10.35
C VAL A 9 -11.67 -3.27 9.87
N MET A 10 -10.75 -3.11 10.81
CA MET A 10 -9.33 -3.30 10.61
C MET A 10 -8.86 -4.51 11.40
N ILE A 11 -8.02 -5.35 10.79
CA ILE A 11 -7.38 -6.50 11.42
C ILE A 11 -5.88 -6.35 11.25
N LYS A 12 -5.11 -6.44 12.34
CA LYS A 12 -3.64 -6.37 12.28
C LYS A 12 -3.07 -7.65 11.68
N VAL A 13 -2.12 -7.47 10.78
CA VAL A 13 -1.35 -8.57 10.19
C VAL A 13 -0.13 -8.82 11.07
N LYS A 14 0.10 -10.08 11.44
CA LYS A 14 1.24 -10.50 12.26
C LYS A 14 2.44 -10.87 11.41
N ASP A 15 2.19 -11.54 10.29
CA ASP A 15 3.18 -12.00 9.34
C ASP A 15 2.49 -12.43 8.02
N GLN A 16 3.27 -12.82 7.03
CA GLN A 16 2.79 -13.24 5.71
C GLN A 16 1.92 -14.50 5.75
N GLN A 17 2.13 -15.39 6.72
CA GLN A 17 1.28 -16.56 6.87
C GLN A 17 -0.10 -16.15 7.41
N ASN A 18 -0.13 -15.30 8.42
CA ASN A 18 -1.36 -14.74 8.97
C ASN A 18 -2.16 -13.96 7.90
N LEU A 19 -1.48 -13.19 7.04
CA LEU A 19 -2.15 -12.51 5.93
C LEU A 19 -2.84 -13.52 4.99
N ARG A 20 -2.20 -14.63 4.64
CA ARG A 20 -2.81 -15.69 3.82
C ARG A 20 -4.00 -16.34 4.51
N GLU A 21 -3.93 -16.56 5.83
CA GLU A 21 -5.02 -17.08 6.62
C GLU A 21 -6.23 -16.13 6.61
N LEU A 22 -5.99 -14.81 6.73
CA LEU A 22 -7.04 -13.80 6.62
C LEU A 22 -7.75 -13.83 5.26
N PHE A 23 -7.01 -14.00 4.17
CA PHE A 23 -7.61 -14.14 2.82
C PHE A 23 -8.42 -15.43 2.62
N ASN A 24 -8.22 -16.44 3.46
CA ASN A 24 -9.01 -17.69 3.43
C ASN A 24 -10.24 -17.64 4.34
N ARG A 25 -10.39 -16.61 5.17
CA ARG A 25 -11.57 -16.43 6.02
C ARG A 25 -12.80 -16.14 5.16
N GLN A 26 -13.93 -16.72 5.55
CA GLN A 26 -15.21 -16.56 4.85
C GLN A 26 -16.14 -15.56 5.55
N ASP A 27 -15.80 -15.16 6.75
CA ASP A 27 -16.56 -14.21 7.57
C ASP A 27 -16.16 -12.75 7.33
N ILE A 28 -15.16 -12.50 6.47
CA ILE A 28 -14.69 -11.17 6.09
C ILE A 28 -14.58 -11.01 4.59
N ASN A 29 -14.80 -9.78 4.11
CA ASN A 29 -14.52 -9.39 2.74
C ASN A 29 -13.44 -8.30 2.74
N ILE A 30 -12.23 -8.64 2.31
CA ILE A 30 -11.06 -7.74 2.35
C ILE A 30 -11.15 -6.75 1.18
N HIS A 31 -10.99 -5.45 1.46
CA HIS A 31 -10.99 -4.35 0.49
C HIS A 31 -9.61 -3.76 0.25
N TYR A 32 -8.76 -3.78 1.27
CA TYR A 32 -7.39 -3.30 1.21
C TYR A 32 -6.50 -4.12 2.15
N TYR A 33 -5.22 -4.24 1.82
CA TYR A 33 -4.23 -4.87 2.69
C TYR A 33 -2.82 -4.32 2.44
N ASN A 34 -2.00 -4.40 3.48
CA ASN A 34 -0.56 -4.22 3.44
C ASN A 34 0.09 -5.18 4.44
N ASP A 35 1.38 -5.03 4.72
CA ASP A 35 2.12 -5.90 5.63
C ASP A 35 1.73 -5.71 7.12
N ASN A 36 1.01 -4.65 7.47
CA ASN A 36 0.68 -4.29 8.85
C ASN A 36 -0.78 -4.58 9.20
N TYR A 37 -1.70 -4.42 8.23
CA TYR A 37 -3.14 -4.60 8.46
C TYR A 37 -3.92 -4.89 7.18
N VAL A 38 -5.14 -5.40 7.38
CA VAL A 38 -6.18 -5.47 6.35
C VAL A 38 -7.36 -4.59 6.74
N LEU A 39 -8.01 -3.97 5.74
CA LEU A 39 -9.31 -3.33 5.87
C LEU A 39 -10.35 -4.22 5.21
N ALA A 40 -11.38 -4.57 5.95
CA ALA A 40 -12.39 -5.53 5.52
C ALA A 40 -13.78 -5.12 5.98
N THR A 41 -14.79 -5.79 5.43
CA THR A 41 -16.14 -5.79 5.99
C THR A 41 -16.44 -7.14 6.60
N SER A 42 -17.27 -7.14 7.68
CA SER A 42 -17.75 -8.33 8.34
C SER A 42 -19.14 -8.11 8.92
N GLU A 43 -20.01 -9.12 8.83
CA GLU A 43 -21.31 -9.10 9.48
C GLU A 43 -21.16 -9.19 11.03
N ASN A 44 -20.16 -9.92 11.49
CA ASN A 44 -19.94 -10.19 12.92
C ASN A 44 -18.57 -9.69 13.35
N LEU A 45 -18.49 -9.10 14.53
CA LEU A 45 -17.25 -8.66 15.14
C LEU A 45 -16.60 -9.78 15.95
N ASN A 46 -15.32 -9.99 15.73
CA ASN A 46 -14.48 -10.91 16.49
C ASN A 46 -13.42 -10.13 17.30
N GLU A 47 -12.76 -10.79 18.23
CA GLU A 47 -11.79 -10.17 19.14
C GLU A 47 -10.54 -9.59 18.43
N ASP A 48 -10.20 -10.11 17.25
CA ASP A 48 -9.07 -9.65 16.42
C ASP A 48 -9.41 -8.44 15.55
N MET A 49 -10.67 -7.98 15.57
CA MET A 49 -11.17 -6.89 14.74
C MET A 49 -11.27 -5.58 15.51
N ILE A 50 -10.80 -4.51 14.90
CA ILE A 50 -11.03 -3.14 15.34
C ILE A 50 -12.17 -2.58 14.50
N LEU A 51 -13.30 -2.27 15.14
CA LEU A 51 -14.43 -1.64 14.46
C LEU A 51 -14.05 -0.20 14.07
N LEU A 52 -14.14 0.10 12.78
CA LEU A 52 -13.91 1.43 12.23
C LEU A 52 -15.24 2.16 12.00
N ASP A 53 -16.20 1.52 11.35
CA ASP A 53 -17.51 2.09 11.07
C ASP A 53 -18.59 0.99 11.08
N LYS A 54 -19.82 1.37 11.41
CA LYS A 54 -21.00 0.52 11.31
C LYS A 54 -21.76 0.83 10.03
N ASN A 55 -22.39 -0.17 9.43
CA ASN A 55 -23.17 -0.01 8.21
C ASN A 55 -22.34 0.59 7.04
N SER A 56 -21.16 0.02 6.84
CA SER A 56 -20.19 0.50 5.86
C SER A 56 -20.66 0.35 4.41
N PHE A 57 -20.12 1.21 3.55
CA PHE A 57 -20.35 1.25 2.11
C PHE A 57 -21.83 1.38 1.69
N VAL A 58 -22.68 1.89 2.57
CA VAL A 58 -24.05 2.27 2.21
C VAL A 58 -23.97 3.44 1.22
N ASP A 59 -24.78 3.41 0.17
CA ASP A 59 -24.87 4.49 -0.84
C ASP A 59 -23.56 4.80 -1.58
N ASN A 60 -22.70 3.80 -1.82
CA ASN A 60 -21.38 3.96 -2.44
C ASN A 60 -20.41 4.83 -1.63
N GLU A 61 -20.52 4.86 -0.32
CA GLU A 61 -19.54 5.49 0.54
C GLU A 61 -18.13 4.98 0.23
N LEU A 62 -17.17 5.90 0.36
CA LEU A 62 -15.75 5.62 0.20
C LEU A 62 -15.07 5.87 1.55
N TYR A 63 -14.00 5.15 1.78
CA TYR A 63 -13.07 5.44 2.86
C TYR A 63 -11.72 5.81 2.26
N PHE A 64 -10.91 6.54 3.02
CA PHE A 64 -9.58 6.89 2.56
C PHE A 64 -8.53 6.53 3.62
N ILE A 65 -7.37 6.09 3.14
CA ILE A 65 -6.14 6.04 3.90
C ILE A 65 -5.38 7.31 3.55
N VAL A 66 -5.17 8.17 4.52
CA VAL A 66 -4.39 9.40 4.36
C VAL A 66 -3.04 9.17 5.02
N TYR A 67 -1.98 9.20 4.23
CA TYR A 67 -0.63 9.16 4.74
C TYR A 67 -0.27 10.56 5.25
N CYS A 68 0.17 10.63 6.49
CA CYS A 68 0.45 11.91 7.14
C CYS A 68 1.37 11.68 8.34
N ASP A 69 2.50 12.36 8.35
CA ASP A 69 3.45 12.29 9.44
C ASP A 69 2.80 12.63 10.79
N LYS A 70 3.16 11.91 11.82
CA LYS A 70 2.60 12.06 13.17
C LYS A 70 2.61 13.51 13.67
N SER A 71 3.65 14.26 13.33
CA SER A 71 3.79 15.67 13.71
C SER A 71 2.78 16.60 13.01
N GLU A 72 2.26 16.19 11.84
CA GLU A 72 1.34 16.96 11.02
C GLU A 72 -0.12 16.53 11.18
N GLN A 73 -0.36 15.32 11.71
CA GLN A 73 -1.71 14.75 11.83
C GLN A 73 -2.70 15.67 12.55
N ALA A 74 -2.30 16.24 13.68
CA ALA A 74 -3.19 17.11 14.45
C ALA A 74 -3.61 18.36 13.64
N ASN A 75 -2.68 18.95 12.92
CA ASN A 75 -2.95 20.11 12.08
C ASN A 75 -3.81 19.74 10.88
N TYR A 76 -3.56 18.59 10.25
CA TYR A 76 -4.37 18.09 9.15
C TYR A 76 -5.82 17.83 9.58
N ILE A 77 -6.01 17.13 10.70
CA ILE A 77 -7.35 16.86 11.25
C ILE A 77 -8.09 18.15 11.55
N GLU A 78 -7.44 19.14 12.18
CA GLU A 78 -8.08 20.43 12.48
C GLU A 78 -8.43 21.22 11.22
N THR A 79 -7.58 21.14 10.18
CA THR A 79 -7.81 21.82 8.90
C THR A 79 -8.97 21.21 8.12
N GLU A 80 -9.09 19.89 8.14
CA GLU A 80 -10.09 19.14 7.34
C GLU A 80 -11.30 18.67 8.17
N LYS A 81 -11.45 19.09 9.43
CA LYS A 81 -12.47 18.60 10.36
C LYS A 81 -13.92 18.66 9.85
N GLU A 82 -14.23 19.57 8.94
CA GLU A 82 -15.55 19.69 8.33
C GLU A 82 -15.71 18.75 7.11
N ASN A 83 -14.61 18.23 6.58
CA ASN A 83 -14.56 17.40 5.38
C ASN A 83 -14.36 15.92 5.66
N LEU A 84 -13.95 15.55 6.88
CA LEU A 84 -13.64 14.17 7.26
C LEU A 84 -14.09 13.82 8.67
N GLU A 85 -14.34 12.53 8.88
CA GLU A 85 -14.41 11.85 10.17
C GLU A 85 -13.22 10.91 10.30
N VAL A 86 -12.45 11.03 11.38
CA VAL A 86 -11.33 10.15 11.68
C VAL A 86 -11.85 8.88 12.33
N LEU A 87 -11.63 7.74 11.67
CA LEU A 87 -12.04 6.42 12.18
C LEU A 87 -10.90 5.73 12.92
N PHE A 88 -9.65 5.97 12.49
CA PHE A 88 -8.46 5.39 13.10
C PHE A 88 -7.23 6.25 12.82
N THR A 89 -6.29 6.25 13.74
CA THR A 89 -4.99 6.92 13.59
C THR A 89 -3.89 6.00 14.11
N ASP A 90 -2.82 5.88 13.33
CA ASP A 90 -1.56 5.23 13.73
C ASP A 90 -0.44 6.09 13.17
N GLY A 91 0.49 6.51 13.95
CA GLY A 91 1.60 7.44 13.71
C GLY A 91 2.01 7.85 12.28
N GLU A 92 1.66 7.07 11.27
CA GLU A 92 2.05 7.27 9.87
C GLU A 92 0.86 7.46 8.92
N TYR A 93 -0.36 7.14 9.37
CA TYR A 93 -1.56 7.25 8.54
C TYR A 93 -2.84 7.45 9.35
N LEU A 94 -3.87 7.92 8.67
CA LEU A 94 -5.24 8.05 9.17
C LEU A 94 -6.16 7.20 8.28
N ILE A 95 -7.14 6.55 8.89
CA ILE A 95 -8.28 6.00 8.15
C ILE A 95 -9.44 6.94 8.39
N VAL A 96 -10.00 7.47 7.32
CA VAL A 96 -11.02 8.51 7.40
C VAL A 96 -12.24 8.19 6.53
N LYS A 97 -13.39 8.66 6.99
CA LYS A 97 -14.63 8.74 6.23
C LYS A 97 -14.79 10.16 5.71
N PRO A 98 -14.91 10.39 4.39
CA PRO A 98 -15.16 11.73 3.87
C PRO A 98 -16.58 12.17 4.21
N LEU A 99 -16.71 13.37 4.72
CA LEU A 99 -17.98 14.06 4.92
C LEU A 99 -18.32 15.00 3.75
N SER A 100 -17.33 15.27 2.91
CA SER A 100 -17.44 16.19 1.78
C SER A 100 -16.57 15.70 0.62
N ILE A 101 -16.98 16.04 -0.61
CA ILE A 101 -16.19 15.83 -1.83
C ILE A 101 -14.94 16.73 -1.89
N ASN A 102 -14.82 17.68 -0.97
CA ASN A 102 -13.72 18.65 -0.91
C ASN A 102 -12.54 18.17 -0.05
N LEU A 103 -12.58 16.94 0.47
CA LEU A 103 -11.46 16.37 1.21
C LEU A 103 -10.19 16.40 0.36
N LYS A 104 -9.12 16.98 0.92
CA LYS A 104 -7.81 17.11 0.25
C LYS A 104 -6.78 16.17 0.89
N PRO A 105 -5.82 15.65 0.11
CA PRO A 105 -4.69 14.92 0.68
C PRO A 105 -3.86 15.84 1.59
N ALA A 106 -3.18 15.26 2.56
CA ALA A 106 -2.18 15.98 3.34
C ALA A 106 -1.06 16.53 2.44
N LYS A 107 -0.46 17.64 2.82
CA LYS A 107 0.32 18.53 1.94
C LYS A 107 1.51 17.86 1.21
N ASN A 108 2.11 16.84 1.80
CA ASN A 108 3.28 16.13 1.24
C ASN A 108 3.04 14.64 1.06
N ASP A 109 1.86 14.16 1.37
CA ASP A 109 1.56 12.76 1.52
C ASP A 109 0.44 12.32 0.57
N GLY A 110 0.26 11.03 0.44
CA GLY A 110 -0.74 10.46 -0.44
C GLY A 110 -2.09 10.23 0.24
N MET A 111 -3.12 10.14 -0.58
CA MET A 111 -4.43 9.67 -0.16
C MET A 111 -4.85 8.51 -1.07
N LEU A 112 -5.21 7.38 -0.45
CA LEU A 112 -5.63 6.18 -1.15
C LEU A 112 -7.11 5.90 -0.86
N ALA A 113 -7.92 5.80 -1.90
CA ALA A 113 -9.32 5.44 -1.76
C ALA A 113 -9.49 3.93 -1.52
N VAL A 114 -10.29 3.58 -0.53
CA VAL A 114 -10.72 2.21 -0.23
C VAL A 114 -12.13 2.04 -0.77
N TYR A 115 -12.26 1.20 -1.79
CA TYR A 115 -13.52 0.92 -2.47
C TYR A 115 -14.17 -0.34 -1.92
N ASN A 116 -15.50 -0.43 -2.05
CA ASN A 116 -16.24 -1.67 -1.84
C ASN A 116 -15.94 -2.69 -2.96
N LYS A 117 -14.70 -3.14 -3.01
CA LYS A 117 -14.24 -4.16 -3.96
C LYS A 117 -13.41 -5.19 -3.20
N THR A 118 -13.68 -6.46 -3.43
CA THR A 118 -12.88 -7.55 -2.84
C THR A 118 -11.45 -7.49 -3.37
N ALA A 119 -10.49 -7.26 -2.48
CA ALA A 119 -9.09 -7.40 -2.78
C ALA A 119 -8.76 -8.88 -3.04
N LYS A 120 -7.81 -9.11 -3.93
CA LYS A 120 -7.29 -10.46 -4.19
C LYS A 120 -5.83 -10.47 -3.82
N LEU A 121 -5.43 -11.45 -3.03
CA LEU A 121 -4.00 -11.67 -2.82
C LEU A 121 -3.37 -11.98 -4.18
N ALA A 122 -2.37 -11.19 -4.56
CA ALA A 122 -1.63 -11.44 -5.79
C ALA A 122 -1.01 -12.84 -5.68
N LYS A 123 -1.47 -13.76 -6.52
CA LYS A 123 -0.75 -15.03 -6.66
C LYS A 123 0.59 -14.70 -7.29
N PRO A 124 1.70 -15.19 -6.75
CA PRO A 124 2.96 -15.08 -7.45
C PRO A 124 2.74 -15.67 -8.84
N THR A 125 2.91 -14.86 -9.87
CA THR A 125 2.68 -15.24 -11.28
C THR A 125 3.73 -16.24 -11.77
N ARG A 126 4.76 -16.49 -10.96
CA ARG A 126 5.81 -17.48 -11.21
C ARG A 126 6.22 -18.08 -9.88
N ASP A 127 6.32 -19.41 -9.83
CA ASP A 127 7.11 -20.07 -8.80
C ASP A 127 8.57 -19.68 -9.09
N PHE A 128 9.12 -18.79 -8.27
CA PHE A 128 10.56 -18.56 -8.31
C PHE A 128 11.23 -19.86 -7.92
N PRO A 129 12.19 -20.35 -8.72
CA PRO A 129 12.95 -21.51 -8.33
C PRO A 129 13.61 -21.23 -6.96
N ILE A 130 13.52 -22.20 -6.06
CA ILE A 130 14.26 -22.11 -4.80
C ILE A 130 15.74 -22.22 -5.20
N VAL A 131 16.46 -21.11 -5.09
CA VAL A 131 17.92 -21.10 -5.31
C VAL A 131 18.54 -21.78 -4.09
N THR A 132 19.05 -22.99 -4.31
CA THR A 132 19.82 -23.69 -3.28
C THR A 132 21.27 -23.21 -3.30
N GLU A 133 21.99 -23.32 -2.18
CA GLU A 133 23.43 -22.98 -2.11
C GLU A 133 24.30 -23.83 -3.08
N GLU A 134 23.75 -24.92 -3.61
CA GLU A 134 24.41 -25.86 -4.50
C GLU A 134 24.27 -25.50 -5.98
N ASP A 135 23.46 -24.48 -6.34
CA ASP A 135 23.33 -24.07 -7.73
C ASP A 135 24.59 -23.34 -8.20
N VAL A 136 25.46 -24.10 -8.91
CA VAL A 136 26.75 -23.62 -9.40
C VAL A 136 26.57 -22.44 -10.36
N THR A 137 25.54 -22.48 -11.22
CA THR A 137 25.28 -21.44 -12.21
C THR A 137 24.90 -20.12 -11.54
N VAL A 138 24.08 -20.19 -10.48
CA VAL A 138 23.71 -18.98 -9.72
C VAL A 138 24.91 -18.42 -8.99
N LYS A 139 25.77 -19.27 -8.39
CA LYS A 139 27.03 -18.80 -7.76
C LYS A 139 27.97 -18.14 -8.75
N GLU A 140 28.11 -18.71 -9.94
CA GLU A 140 28.93 -18.13 -11.01
C GLU A 140 28.39 -16.76 -11.44
N LEU A 141 27.08 -16.62 -11.61
CA LEU A 141 26.44 -15.33 -11.93
C LEU A 141 26.60 -14.32 -10.78
N MET A 142 26.43 -14.75 -9.55
CA MET A 142 26.66 -13.87 -8.37
C MET A 142 28.10 -13.38 -8.29
N ASN A 143 29.07 -14.24 -8.61
CA ASN A 143 30.48 -13.84 -8.63
C ASN A 143 30.86 -12.89 -9.76
N GLN A 144 30.01 -12.78 -10.79
CA GLN A 144 30.19 -11.81 -11.88
C GLN A 144 29.57 -10.43 -11.57
N VAL A 145 28.78 -10.32 -10.49
CA VAL A 145 28.23 -9.05 -10.06
C VAL A 145 29.35 -8.17 -9.51
N ASP A 146 29.66 -7.13 -10.26
CA ASP A 146 30.59 -6.09 -9.84
C ASP A 146 29.87 -5.07 -8.96
N ILE A 147 30.18 -5.09 -7.65
CA ILE A 147 29.58 -4.19 -6.67
C ILE A 147 29.94 -2.73 -6.94
N GLU A 148 31.14 -2.47 -7.43
CA GLU A 148 31.58 -1.11 -7.76
C GLU A 148 30.78 -0.56 -8.94
N ASN A 149 30.58 -1.39 -9.96
CA ASN A 149 29.78 -1.03 -11.13
C ASN A 149 28.30 -0.84 -10.77
N LEU A 150 27.75 -1.71 -9.93
CA LEU A 150 26.38 -1.57 -9.43
C LEU A 150 26.20 -0.27 -8.62
N THR A 151 27.16 0.03 -7.74
CA THR A 151 27.15 1.25 -6.93
C THR A 151 27.25 2.50 -7.81
N ALA A 152 28.14 2.47 -8.81
CA ALA A 152 28.28 3.57 -9.77
C ALA A 152 27.00 3.80 -10.59
N THR A 153 26.33 2.71 -11.01
CA THR A 153 25.04 2.77 -11.70
C THR A 153 23.95 3.40 -10.84
N VAL A 154 23.85 2.98 -9.58
CA VAL A 154 22.86 3.55 -8.63
C VAL A 154 23.16 5.02 -8.39
N GLN A 155 24.44 5.37 -8.18
CA GLN A 155 24.85 6.76 -7.97
C GLN A 155 24.52 7.63 -9.18
N HIS A 156 24.86 7.17 -10.39
CA HIS A 156 24.55 7.90 -11.62
C HIS A 156 23.05 8.15 -11.79
N LEU A 157 22.22 7.14 -11.49
CA LEU A 157 20.77 7.31 -11.52
C LEU A 157 20.27 8.24 -10.42
N GLN A 158 20.93 8.31 -9.28
CA GLN A 158 20.59 9.20 -8.18
C GLN A 158 20.91 10.67 -8.51
N ASP A 159 21.93 10.92 -9.32
CA ASP A 159 22.38 12.26 -9.72
C ASP A 159 21.35 12.98 -10.62
N TYR A 160 20.39 12.26 -11.20
CA TYR A 160 19.20 12.85 -11.79
C TYR A 160 18.23 13.30 -10.69
N GLU A 161 18.18 14.59 -10.40
CA GLU A 161 17.40 15.18 -9.29
C GLU A 161 15.90 14.84 -9.32
N ARG A 162 15.32 14.74 -10.55
CA ARG A 162 13.91 14.40 -10.75
C ARG A 162 13.74 13.43 -11.91
N ARG A 163 13.16 12.26 -11.61
CA ARG A 163 12.86 11.24 -12.62
C ARG A 163 11.34 11.05 -12.82
N GLN A 164 10.57 12.13 -12.70
CA GLN A 164 9.16 12.11 -13.04
C GLN A 164 9.02 11.99 -14.56
N TYR A 165 8.07 11.19 -15.03
CA TYR A 165 7.89 10.79 -16.43
C TYR A 165 7.85 11.94 -17.45
N ASN A 166 7.58 13.16 -17.02
CA ASN A 166 7.45 14.35 -17.86
C ASN A 166 8.63 15.34 -17.70
N THR A 167 9.77 14.90 -17.24
CA THR A 167 10.97 15.75 -17.06
C THR A 167 12.06 15.35 -18.02
N THR A 168 12.89 16.32 -18.42
CA THR A 168 14.09 16.09 -19.25
C THR A 168 15.04 15.08 -18.57
N GLN A 169 15.20 15.16 -17.26
CA GLN A 169 16.02 14.23 -16.49
C GLN A 169 15.51 12.77 -16.56
N ALA A 170 14.19 12.57 -16.69
CA ALA A 170 13.65 11.22 -16.90
C ALA A 170 14.02 10.68 -18.29
N GLU A 171 13.98 11.52 -19.32
CA GLU A 171 14.39 11.14 -20.68
C GLU A 171 15.90 10.86 -20.74
N GLU A 172 16.73 11.69 -20.12
CA GLU A 172 18.18 11.50 -20.04
C GLU A 172 18.55 10.22 -19.28
N ALA A 173 17.88 9.94 -18.13
CA ALA A 173 18.07 8.71 -17.37
C ALA A 173 17.68 7.47 -18.19
N ALA A 174 16.56 7.54 -18.91
CA ALA A 174 16.10 6.45 -19.77
C ALA A 174 17.08 6.21 -20.94
N GLN A 175 17.56 7.25 -21.57
CA GLN A 175 18.55 7.15 -22.66
C GLN A 175 19.88 6.59 -22.16
N TRP A 176 20.33 7.00 -20.98
CA TRP A 176 21.54 6.47 -20.37
C TRP A 176 21.38 4.98 -20.07
N LEU A 177 20.26 4.57 -19.45
CA LEU A 177 19.97 3.14 -19.21
C LEU A 177 19.96 2.34 -20.51
N TYR A 178 19.33 2.85 -21.54
CA TYR A 178 19.30 2.20 -22.86
C TYR A 178 20.71 1.90 -23.37
N THR A 179 21.63 2.87 -23.29
CA THR A 179 23.01 2.68 -23.72
C THR A 179 23.79 1.64 -22.91
N GLN A 180 23.40 1.43 -21.63
CA GLN A 180 24.05 0.40 -20.79
C GLN A 180 23.63 -1.03 -21.17
N PHE A 181 22.54 -1.20 -21.93
CA PHE A 181 22.05 -2.50 -22.38
C PHE A 181 22.32 -2.79 -23.86
N GLU A 182 22.86 -1.81 -24.61
CA GLU A 182 23.24 -2.01 -26.01
C GLU A 182 24.67 -2.59 -26.17
N ASP A 183 25.53 -2.54 -25.13
CA ASP A 183 26.87 -3.10 -25.08
C ASP A 183 26.85 -4.52 -24.50
#